data_2cb032897573a6b63a12055762554906
#
_entry.id   2cb032897573a6b63a12055762554906
#
_cell.length_a   1.000
_cell.length_b   1.000
_cell.length_c   1.000
_cell.angle_alpha   90.00
_cell.angle_beta   90.00
_cell.angle_gamma   90.00
#
_symmetry.space_group_name_H-M   'P 1'
#
loop_
_entity.id
_entity.type
_entity.pdbx_description
1 polymer ?
#
loop_
_entity_poly.entity_id
_entity_poly.type
_entity_poly.pdbx_seq_one_letter_code
_entity_poly.pdbx_strand_id
1 'polypeptide(L)'
;ISLGYAHFQFPGLKDFVKDATAHNRETFSHFVNRNYFSSLGEYTDGRVSGYEGKDKNPQGINIRYRYEITDDFGVITSFTWTRSLTNSQTFIDVQSADHTRKIKNPAASARTDIRANYWSLLAGPSWRVNQYMSLYAMAGIGVAKVTADLKIKDNINSSGGFSESNSTKKTSLAWAAGAQFNLNESVTLDVAYEGSGSGDWRTSGVTAGIGLKF
;
A
#
# COMPACT_ATOMS: atom_id res chain seq x y z
N ILE A 1 3.59 27.26 -5.03
CA ILE A 1 3.92 25.88 -4.72
C ILE A 1 3.10 25.46 -3.52
N SER A 2 2.47 24.28 -3.56
CA SER A 2 1.80 23.69 -2.40
C SER A 2 2.38 22.32 -2.05
N LEU A 3 2.43 22.04 -0.75
CA LEU A 3 2.78 20.74 -0.18
C LEU A 3 1.60 20.23 0.64
N GLY A 4 1.21 19.00 0.41
CA GLY A 4 0.01 18.43 1.02
C GLY A 4 0.16 16.98 1.44
N TYR A 5 -0.82 16.56 2.24
CA TYR A 5 -1.07 15.18 2.60
C TYR A 5 -2.02 14.53 1.60
N ALA A 6 -1.75 13.29 1.26
CA ALA A 6 -2.54 12.48 0.37
C ALA A 6 -3.06 11.24 1.09
N HIS A 7 -4.37 10.99 0.98
CA HIS A 7 -5.04 9.80 1.51
C HIS A 7 -5.85 9.14 0.42
N PHE A 8 -5.47 7.91 0.07
CA PHE A 8 -6.06 7.17 -1.03
C PHE A 8 -6.76 5.90 -0.55
N GLN A 9 -7.75 5.48 -1.32
CA GLN A 9 -8.41 4.18 -1.20
C GLN A 9 -8.07 3.36 -2.43
N PHE A 10 -7.76 2.10 -2.21
CA PHE A 10 -7.49 1.13 -3.25
C PHE A 10 -8.36 -0.12 -2.95
N PRO A 11 -9.62 -0.15 -3.44
CA PRO A 11 -10.56 -1.21 -3.11
C PRO A 11 -10.04 -2.61 -3.43
N GLY A 12 -9.42 -2.81 -4.60
CA GLY A 12 -8.83 -4.10 -4.98
C GLY A 12 -7.65 -4.56 -4.13
N LEU A 13 -7.07 -3.67 -3.30
CA LEU A 13 -6.01 -4.05 -2.38
C LEU A 13 -6.50 -5.04 -1.31
N LYS A 14 -7.74 -4.91 -0.84
CA LYS A 14 -8.31 -5.82 0.18
C LYS A 14 -8.42 -7.23 -0.36
N ASP A 15 -8.92 -7.39 -1.59
CA ASP A 15 -9.05 -8.69 -2.23
C ASP A 15 -7.66 -9.28 -2.51
N PHE A 16 -6.72 -8.47 -3.00
CA PHE A 16 -5.33 -8.88 -3.19
C PHE A 16 -4.67 -9.32 -1.87
N VAL A 17 -4.86 -8.60 -0.78
CA VAL A 17 -4.34 -8.95 0.56
C VAL A 17 -4.93 -10.28 1.03
N LYS A 18 -6.24 -10.45 0.87
CA LYS A 18 -6.94 -11.70 1.24
C LYS A 18 -6.41 -12.89 0.45
N ASP A 19 -6.31 -12.77 -0.88
CA ASP A 19 -5.84 -13.84 -1.76
C ASP A 19 -4.35 -14.18 -1.51
N ALA A 20 -3.50 -13.16 -1.38
CA ALA A 20 -2.08 -13.35 -1.07
C ALA A 20 -1.88 -13.99 0.32
N THR A 21 -2.67 -13.57 1.31
CA THR A 21 -2.59 -14.17 2.66
C THR A 21 -3.08 -15.61 2.66
N ALA A 22 -4.15 -15.93 1.92
CA ALA A 22 -4.67 -17.30 1.79
C ALA A 22 -3.65 -18.20 1.10
N HIS A 23 -3.08 -17.76 -0.03
CA HIS A 23 -2.03 -18.49 -0.75
C HIS A 23 -0.78 -18.73 0.13
N ASN A 24 -0.35 -17.71 0.86
CA ASN A 24 0.81 -17.83 1.74
C ASN A 24 0.54 -18.75 2.94
N ARG A 25 -0.70 -18.79 3.45
CA ARG A 25 -1.11 -19.72 4.50
C ARG A 25 -1.10 -21.16 3.99
N GLU A 26 -1.58 -21.39 2.77
CA GLU A 26 -1.55 -22.70 2.13
C GLU A 26 -0.09 -23.17 1.90
N THR A 27 0.76 -22.32 1.35
CA THR A 27 2.19 -22.58 1.17
C THR A 27 2.87 -22.92 2.48
N PHE A 28 2.57 -22.17 3.56
CA PHE A 28 3.09 -22.47 4.89
C PHE A 28 2.57 -23.81 5.44
N SER A 29 1.29 -24.12 5.23
CA SER A 29 0.71 -25.42 5.62
C SER A 29 1.39 -26.57 4.92
N HIS A 30 1.63 -26.48 3.60
CA HIS A 30 2.39 -27.48 2.85
C HIS A 30 3.83 -27.63 3.35
N PHE A 31 4.51 -26.52 3.64
CA PHE A 31 5.84 -26.53 4.22
C PHE A 31 5.85 -27.28 5.57
N VAL A 32 4.91 -26.95 6.45
CA VAL A 32 4.78 -27.56 7.78
C VAL A 32 4.50 -29.06 7.66
N ASN A 33 3.51 -29.44 6.85
CA ASN A 33 3.17 -30.86 6.66
C ASN A 33 4.36 -31.67 6.12
N ARG A 34 5.08 -31.13 5.15
CA ARG A 34 6.23 -31.80 4.55
C ARG A 34 7.40 -31.96 5.53
N ASN A 35 7.69 -30.94 6.34
CA ASN A 35 8.91 -30.93 7.16
C ASN A 35 8.69 -31.47 8.57
N TYR A 36 7.45 -31.44 9.10
CA TYR A 36 7.18 -31.85 10.47
C TYR A 36 6.24 -33.03 10.61
N PHE A 37 5.28 -33.21 9.70
CA PHE A 37 4.25 -34.25 9.84
C PHE A 37 4.34 -35.42 8.83
N SER A 38 5.10 -35.25 7.74
CA SER A 38 5.26 -36.32 6.75
C SER A 38 6.39 -37.30 7.08
N SER A 39 7.33 -36.94 7.96
CA SER A 39 8.44 -37.79 8.36
C SER A 39 8.15 -38.51 9.69
N LEU A 40 7.67 -39.77 9.59
CA LEU A 40 7.74 -40.80 10.63
C LEU A 40 7.26 -40.49 12.05
N GLY A 41 6.27 -39.61 12.21
CA GLY A 41 5.64 -39.36 13.52
C GLY A 41 6.60 -38.77 14.56
N GLU A 42 7.64 -38.06 14.13
CA GLU A 42 8.61 -37.45 15.04
C GLU A 42 8.01 -36.26 15.83
N TYR A 43 6.96 -35.64 15.25
CA TYR A 43 6.28 -34.51 15.87
C TYR A 43 4.76 -34.74 15.95
N THR A 44 4.17 -34.31 17.06
CA THR A 44 2.71 -34.35 17.32
C THR A 44 2.20 -32.97 17.69
N ASP A 45 0.87 -32.78 17.70
CA ASP A 45 0.17 -31.60 18.18
C ASP A 45 0.70 -30.27 17.65
N GLY A 46 0.56 -30.07 16.32
CA GLY A 46 0.83 -28.76 15.71
C GLY A 46 -0.25 -27.74 16.07
N ARG A 47 0.05 -26.76 16.91
CA ARG A 47 -0.82 -25.62 17.16
C ARG A 47 -0.42 -24.47 16.25
N VAL A 48 -1.32 -24.13 15.32
CA VAL A 48 -1.16 -22.96 14.45
C VAL A 48 -1.77 -21.75 15.15
N SER A 49 -0.97 -20.71 15.32
CA SER A 49 -1.39 -19.39 15.81
C SER A 49 -0.95 -18.33 14.82
N GLY A 50 -1.66 -17.21 14.78
CA GLY A 50 -1.31 -16.16 13.83
C GLY A 50 -1.99 -14.84 14.16
N TYR A 51 -1.45 -13.80 13.55
CA TYR A 51 -1.96 -12.45 13.64
C TYR A 51 -2.03 -11.87 12.22
N GLU A 52 -3.18 -11.31 11.90
CA GLU A 52 -3.41 -10.59 10.65
C GLU A 52 -3.37 -9.09 10.93
N GLY A 53 -2.49 -8.37 10.24
CA GLY A 53 -2.44 -6.92 10.31
C GLY A 53 -3.66 -6.31 9.65
N LYS A 54 -4.13 -5.17 10.18
CA LYS A 54 -5.21 -4.41 9.54
C LYS A 54 -4.75 -3.82 8.22
N ASP A 55 -5.59 -3.90 7.21
CA ASP A 55 -5.40 -3.21 5.96
C ASP A 55 -5.33 -1.70 6.19
N LYS A 56 -4.27 -1.09 5.69
CA LYS A 56 -4.09 0.35 5.76
C LYS A 56 -4.24 0.95 4.38
N ASN A 57 -5.09 1.95 4.28
CA ASN A 57 -5.20 2.76 3.08
C ASN A 57 -3.87 3.47 2.79
N PRO A 58 -3.44 3.57 1.51
CA PRO A 58 -2.23 4.29 1.15
C PRO A 58 -2.29 5.76 1.55
N GLN A 59 -1.22 6.22 2.19
CA GLN A 59 -1.05 7.59 2.63
C GLN A 59 0.30 8.12 2.18
N GLY A 60 0.40 9.43 1.98
CA GLY A 60 1.64 10.02 1.54
C GLY A 60 1.59 11.52 1.34
N ILE A 61 2.35 11.98 0.37
CA ILE A 61 2.56 13.40 0.09
C ILE A 61 2.04 13.77 -1.30
N ASN A 62 1.64 15.01 -1.44
CA ASN A 62 1.30 15.64 -2.70
C ASN A 62 2.04 16.96 -2.82
N ILE A 63 2.62 17.22 -3.98
CA ILE A 63 3.28 18.47 -4.33
C ILE A 63 2.59 19.04 -5.55
N ARG A 64 2.20 20.31 -5.52
CA ARG A 64 1.62 21.02 -6.67
C ARG A 64 2.39 22.28 -6.96
N TYR A 65 2.51 22.55 -8.25
CA TYR A 65 3.04 23.79 -8.77
C TYR A 65 2.01 24.40 -9.71
N ARG A 66 1.66 25.68 -9.46
CA ARG A 66 0.77 26.46 -10.31
C ARG A 66 1.56 27.63 -10.89
N TYR A 67 1.40 27.81 -12.19
CA TYR A 67 1.90 28.93 -12.94
C TYR A 67 0.73 29.73 -13.52
N GLU A 68 0.65 31.02 -13.22
CA GLU A 68 -0.38 31.91 -13.73
C GLU A 68 0.06 32.50 -15.07
N ILE A 69 -0.69 32.25 -16.14
CA ILE A 69 -0.42 32.75 -17.48
C ILE A 69 -1.07 34.11 -17.68
N THR A 70 -2.28 34.27 -17.15
CA THR A 70 -3.06 35.52 -17.09
C THR A 70 -3.61 35.69 -15.69
N ASP A 71 -4.29 36.82 -15.44
CA ASP A 71 -4.93 37.06 -14.14
C ASP A 71 -5.96 36.01 -13.75
N ASP A 72 -6.64 35.41 -14.74
CA ASP A 72 -7.70 34.44 -14.51
C ASP A 72 -7.29 32.99 -14.79
N PHE A 73 -6.33 32.76 -15.66
CA PHE A 73 -5.96 31.43 -16.14
C PHE A 73 -4.51 31.07 -15.83
N GLY A 74 -4.29 29.81 -15.48
CA GLY A 74 -2.97 29.27 -15.28
C GLY A 74 -2.91 27.77 -15.61
N VAL A 75 -1.75 27.21 -15.47
CA VAL A 75 -1.48 25.78 -15.55
C VAL A 75 -1.06 25.28 -14.17
N ILE A 76 -1.58 24.15 -13.78
CA ILE A 76 -1.21 23.48 -12.53
C ILE A 76 -0.65 22.09 -12.85
N THR A 77 0.38 21.71 -12.13
CA THR A 77 0.97 20.37 -12.16
C THR A 77 0.93 19.76 -10.78
N SER A 78 0.78 18.46 -10.69
CA SER A 78 0.70 17.73 -9.43
C SER A 78 1.51 16.45 -9.49
N PHE A 79 2.28 16.20 -8.44
CA PHE A 79 2.92 14.93 -8.17
C PHE A 79 2.40 14.40 -6.84
N THR A 80 1.87 13.18 -6.85
CA THR A 80 1.39 12.47 -5.64
C THR A 80 2.19 11.19 -5.46
N TRP A 81 2.58 10.90 -4.23
CA TRP A 81 3.17 9.63 -3.86
C TRP A 81 2.57 9.14 -2.56
N THR A 82 2.07 7.90 -2.57
CA THR A 82 1.45 7.26 -1.40
C THR A 82 1.94 5.83 -1.23
N ARG A 83 1.90 5.34 0.01
CA ARG A 83 2.31 3.99 0.37
C ARG A 83 1.44 3.43 1.48
N SER A 84 1.21 2.12 1.43
CA SER A 84 0.71 1.33 2.56
C SER A 84 1.54 0.08 2.78
N LEU A 85 1.50 -0.42 4.01
CA LEU A 85 2.13 -1.67 4.41
C LEU A 85 1.15 -2.44 5.30
N THR A 86 0.82 -3.65 4.88
CA THR A 86 0.06 -4.63 5.66
C THR A 86 0.96 -5.83 5.91
N ASN A 87 1.02 -6.31 7.13
CA ASN A 87 1.79 -7.49 7.49
C ASN A 87 0.90 -8.52 8.21
N SER A 88 1.17 -9.79 7.97
CA SER A 88 0.61 -10.90 8.72
C SER A 88 1.71 -11.87 9.13
N GLN A 89 1.51 -12.56 10.24
CA GLN A 89 2.43 -13.57 10.71
C GLN A 89 1.64 -14.80 11.15
N THR A 90 2.16 -15.97 10.80
CA THR A 90 1.62 -17.28 11.22
C THR A 90 2.74 -18.08 11.85
N PHE A 91 2.45 -18.76 12.93
CA PHE A 91 3.39 -19.56 13.69
C PHE A 91 2.85 -20.98 13.85
N ILE A 92 3.75 -21.93 13.95
CA ILE A 92 3.40 -23.29 14.36
C ILE A 92 4.26 -23.70 15.55
N ASP A 93 3.59 -24.18 16.58
CA ASP A 93 4.19 -24.83 17.74
C ASP A 93 4.00 -26.35 17.56
N VAL A 94 5.05 -27.13 17.79
CA VAL A 94 5.00 -28.59 17.70
C VAL A 94 5.56 -29.19 18.99
N GLN A 95 5.14 -30.42 19.28
CA GLN A 95 5.68 -31.22 20.38
C GLN A 95 6.38 -32.48 19.83
N SER A 96 7.41 -32.97 20.54
CA SER A 96 8.01 -34.24 20.19
C SER A 96 7.06 -35.38 20.52
N ALA A 97 6.97 -36.35 19.63
CA ALA A 97 6.08 -37.51 19.81
C ALA A 97 6.38 -38.34 21.06
N ASP A 98 7.63 -38.36 21.48
CA ASP A 98 8.12 -39.08 22.67
C ASP A 98 8.07 -38.21 23.96
N HIS A 99 7.66 -36.95 23.86
CA HIS A 99 7.62 -35.94 24.95
C HIS A 99 8.93 -35.73 25.70
N THR A 100 10.05 -36.29 25.23
CA THR A 100 11.35 -36.21 25.91
C THR A 100 12.20 -35.04 25.43
N ARG A 101 11.99 -34.60 24.20
CA ARG A 101 12.71 -33.47 23.58
C ARG A 101 12.01 -32.13 23.83
N LYS A 102 12.72 -31.19 24.41
CA LYS A 102 12.28 -29.79 24.39
C LYS A 102 12.52 -29.19 23.02
N ILE A 103 11.43 -28.91 22.31
CA ILE A 103 11.48 -28.25 21.00
C ILE A 103 11.39 -26.74 21.20
N LYS A 104 12.21 -26.00 20.47
CA LYS A 104 12.16 -24.55 20.46
C LYS A 104 10.94 -24.07 19.66
N ASN A 105 9.93 -23.59 20.36
CA ASN A 105 8.74 -23.04 19.74
C ASN A 105 8.86 -21.49 19.61
N PRO A 106 8.27 -20.88 18.54
CA PRO A 106 7.61 -21.58 17.44
C PRO A 106 8.60 -22.37 16.58
N ALA A 107 8.19 -23.57 16.17
CA ALA A 107 9.00 -24.45 15.31
C ALA A 107 9.28 -23.84 13.95
N ALA A 108 8.25 -23.23 13.36
CA ALA A 108 8.38 -22.44 12.14
C ALA A 108 7.48 -21.21 12.20
N SER A 109 7.82 -20.21 11.41
CA SER A 109 7.04 -18.99 11.25
C SER A 109 7.00 -18.56 9.80
N ALA A 110 5.83 -18.07 9.36
CA ALA A 110 5.64 -17.39 8.08
C ALA A 110 5.30 -15.93 8.32
N ARG A 111 5.98 -15.04 7.61
CA ARG A 111 5.67 -13.62 7.59
C ARG A 111 5.32 -13.20 6.18
N THR A 112 4.18 -12.55 6.03
CA THR A 112 3.72 -11.95 4.79
C THR A 112 3.72 -10.45 4.94
N ASP A 113 4.46 -9.75 4.07
CA ASP A 113 4.49 -8.30 3.99
C ASP A 113 3.89 -7.88 2.64
N ILE A 114 2.77 -7.16 2.65
CA ILE A 114 2.11 -6.65 1.45
C ILE A 114 2.26 -5.14 1.43
N ARG A 115 2.85 -4.64 0.35
CA ARG A 115 3.13 -3.22 0.13
C ARG A 115 2.37 -2.73 -1.08
N ALA A 116 1.57 -1.68 -0.92
CA ALA A 116 0.98 -0.97 -2.04
C ALA A 116 1.60 0.43 -2.13
N ASN A 117 2.07 0.77 -3.33
CA ASN A 117 2.60 2.08 -3.66
C ASN A 117 1.78 2.65 -4.81
N TYR A 118 1.48 3.92 -4.74
CA TYR A 118 0.86 4.66 -5.84
C TYR A 118 1.59 5.97 -6.03
N TRP A 119 1.82 6.33 -7.28
CA TRP A 119 2.27 7.66 -7.65
C TRP A 119 1.56 8.13 -8.91
N SER A 120 1.39 9.44 -9.01
CA SER A 120 0.80 10.08 -10.17
C SER A 120 1.56 11.34 -10.56
N LEU A 121 1.49 11.66 -11.85
CA LEU A 121 1.95 12.93 -12.42
C LEU A 121 0.83 13.48 -13.30
N LEU A 122 0.29 14.63 -12.90
CA LEU A 122 -0.85 15.26 -13.53
C LEU A 122 -0.53 16.70 -13.92
N ALA A 123 -1.19 17.17 -14.97
CA ALA A 123 -1.16 18.58 -15.36
C ALA A 123 -2.52 18.98 -15.93
N GLY A 124 -2.84 20.27 -15.85
CA GLY A 124 -4.09 20.79 -16.41
C GLY A 124 -4.30 22.28 -16.17
N PRO A 125 -5.41 22.81 -16.69
CA PRO A 125 -5.77 24.20 -16.51
C PRO A 125 -6.24 24.51 -15.08
N SER A 126 -5.97 25.73 -14.65
CA SER A 126 -6.52 26.33 -13.45
C SER A 126 -7.20 27.64 -13.83
N TRP A 127 -8.35 27.88 -13.22
CA TRP A 127 -9.13 29.10 -13.41
C TRP A 127 -9.38 29.80 -12.08
N ARG A 128 -9.06 31.10 -12.03
CA ARG A 128 -9.35 31.96 -10.87
C ARG A 128 -10.80 32.44 -10.99
N VAL A 129 -11.65 31.92 -10.09
CA VAL A 129 -13.07 32.31 -10.03
C VAL A 129 -13.22 33.72 -9.41
N ASN A 130 -12.42 34.00 -8.40
CA ASN A 130 -12.33 35.28 -7.72
C ASN A 130 -10.99 35.40 -6.95
N GLN A 131 -10.79 36.52 -6.26
CA GLN A 131 -9.55 36.75 -5.48
C GLN A 131 -9.28 35.72 -4.38
N TYR A 132 -10.30 34.98 -3.91
CA TYR A 132 -10.21 34.01 -2.82
C TYR A 132 -10.13 32.58 -3.28
N MET A 133 -10.62 32.26 -4.50
CA MET A 133 -10.78 30.89 -4.95
C MET A 133 -10.37 30.68 -6.41
N SER A 134 -9.66 29.59 -6.63
CA SER A 134 -9.36 29.07 -7.96
C SER A 134 -9.77 27.62 -8.05
N LEU A 135 -10.31 27.22 -9.20
CA LEU A 135 -10.65 25.83 -9.53
C LEU A 135 -9.65 25.28 -10.53
N TYR A 136 -9.47 23.97 -10.53
CA TYR A 136 -8.62 23.31 -11.50
C TYR A 136 -9.06 21.88 -11.78
N ALA A 137 -8.71 21.42 -12.98
CA ALA A 137 -8.83 20.03 -13.37
C ALA A 137 -7.54 19.59 -14.05
N MET A 138 -7.10 18.38 -13.77
CA MET A 138 -5.84 17.84 -14.27
C MET A 138 -6.06 16.43 -14.79
N ALA A 139 -5.24 16.04 -15.77
CA ALA A 139 -5.14 14.67 -16.25
C ALA A 139 -3.68 14.28 -16.46
N GLY A 140 -3.42 12.98 -16.46
CA GLY A 140 -2.06 12.46 -16.63
C GLY A 140 -2.00 10.97 -16.40
N ILE A 141 -0.92 10.53 -15.77
CA ILE A 141 -0.64 9.12 -15.53
C ILE A 141 -0.59 8.81 -14.05
N GLY A 142 -1.11 7.65 -13.68
CA GLY A 142 -0.99 7.05 -12.37
C GLY A 142 -0.39 5.65 -12.46
N VAL A 143 0.44 5.29 -11.50
CA VAL A 143 1.08 3.99 -11.41
C VAL A 143 0.84 3.39 -10.04
N ALA A 144 0.13 2.28 -10.01
CA ALA A 144 -0.08 1.45 -8.83
C ALA A 144 0.84 0.22 -8.88
N LYS A 145 1.53 -0.06 -7.79
CA LYS A 145 2.36 -1.26 -7.62
C LYS A 145 2.01 -1.93 -6.31
N VAL A 146 1.69 -3.22 -6.37
CA VAL A 146 1.48 -4.06 -5.19
C VAL A 146 2.57 -5.13 -5.17
N THR A 147 3.18 -5.33 -4.01
CA THR A 147 4.21 -6.34 -3.77
C THR A 147 3.82 -7.17 -2.57
N ALA A 148 3.84 -8.48 -2.71
CA ALA A 148 3.67 -9.44 -1.62
C ALA A 148 4.97 -10.21 -1.41
N ASP A 149 5.51 -10.12 -0.21
CA ASP A 149 6.71 -10.85 0.20
C ASP A 149 6.31 -11.91 1.24
N LEU A 150 6.63 -13.16 0.97
CA LEU A 150 6.52 -14.27 1.91
C LEU A 150 7.90 -14.65 2.41
N LYS A 151 8.05 -14.74 3.72
CA LYS A 151 9.26 -15.28 4.37
C LYS A 151 8.87 -16.39 5.34
N ILE A 152 9.33 -17.59 5.07
CA ILE A 152 9.20 -18.73 5.98
C ILE A 152 10.54 -18.97 6.65
N LYS A 153 10.51 -19.09 7.98
CA LYS A 153 11.66 -19.45 8.80
C LYS A 153 11.38 -20.78 9.49
N ASP A 154 12.32 -21.70 9.35
CA ASP A 154 12.38 -22.92 10.14
C ASP A 154 13.30 -22.65 11.34
N ASN A 155 12.78 -22.76 12.56
CA ASN A 155 13.54 -22.49 13.76
C ASN A 155 14.19 -23.76 14.36
N ILE A 156 13.80 -24.92 13.84
CA ILE A 156 14.40 -26.23 14.23
C ILE A 156 15.57 -26.53 13.30
N ASN A 157 15.33 -26.43 11.97
CA ASN A 157 16.34 -26.68 10.95
C ASN A 157 16.81 -25.36 10.35
N SER A 158 17.97 -24.88 10.75
CA SER A 158 18.51 -23.58 10.37
C SER A 158 18.64 -23.33 8.85
N SER A 159 18.53 -24.36 8.04
CA SER A 159 18.65 -24.33 6.56
C SER A 159 17.31 -24.43 5.84
N GLY A 160 16.19 -24.58 6.55
CA GLY A 160 14.89 -24.95 5.95
C GLY A 160 14.01 -23.76 5.53
N GLY A 161 14.42 -22.53 5.80
CA GLY A 161 13.62 -21.36 5.45
C GLY A 161 13.74 -20.96 3.98
N PHE A 162 12.68 -20.35 3.42
CA PHE A 162 12.71 -19.74 2.10
C PHE A 162 11.97 -18.40 2.07
N SER A 163 12.22 -17.63 1.03
CA SER A 163 11.52 -16.36 0.78
C SER A 163 11.07 -16.30 -0.66
N GLU A 164 9.85 -15.82 -0.86
CA GLU A 164 9.25 -15.56 -2.15
C GLU A 164 8.76 -14.13 -2.20
N SER A 165 8.96 -13.45 -3.35
CA SER A 165 8.47 -12.10 -3.57
C SER A 165 7.77 -12.04 -4.91
N ASN A 166 6.55 -11.55 -4.90
CA ASN A 166 5.76 -11.35 -6.11
C ASN A 166 5.30 -9.89 -6.18
N SER A 167 5.42 -9.27 -7.36
CA SER A 167 5.01 -7.89 -7.54
C SER A 167 4.26 -7.68 -8.84
N THR A 168 3.19 -6.91 -8.76
CA THR A 168 2.41 -6.51 -9.92
C THR A 168 2.33 -4.99 -9.99
N LYS A 169 2.47 -4.45 -11.21
CA LYS A 169 2.45 -3.02 -11.47
C LYS A 169 1.46 -2.73 -12.60
N LYS A 170 0.65 -1.69 -12.45
CA LYS A 170 -0.23 -1.20 -13.50
C LYS A 170 -0.12 0.31 -13.64
N THR A 171 0.02 0.74 -14.90
CA THR A 171 -0.03 2.15 -15.28
C THR A 171 -1.41 2.43 -15.90
N SER A 172 -2.01 3.54 -15.55
CA SER A 172 -3.36 3.94 -16.00
C SER A 172 -3.46 5.46 -16.16
N LEU A 173 -4.51 5.90 -16.84
CA LEU A 173 -4.88 7.31 -16.82
C LEU A 173 -5.29 7.71 -15.41
N ALA A 174 -4.86 8.89 -15.00
CA ALA A 174 -5.24 9.51 -13.75
C ALA A 174 -5.77 10.92 -14.00
N TRP A 175 -6.66 11.37 -13.15
CA TRP A 175 -7.29 12.68 -13.20
C TRP A 175 -7.45 13.23 -11.78
N ALA A 176 -7.52 14.54 -11.69
CA ALA A 176 -7.86 15.21 -10.44
C ALA A 176 -8.68 16.47 -10.71
N ALA A 177 -9.53 16.80 -9.76
CA ALA A 177 -10.23 18.06 -9.72
C ALA A 177 -10.15 18.64 -8.31
N GLY A 178 -9.96 19.94 -8.21
CA GLY A 178 -9.77 20.58 -6.90
C GLY A 178 -9.99 22.08 -6.89
N ALA A 179 -9.85 22.60 -5.71
CA ALA A 179 -9.96 24.03 -5.43
C ALA A 179 -8.77 24.51 -4.58
N GLN A 180 -8.31 25.69 -4.87
CA GLN A 180 -7.30 26.41 -4.11
C GLN A 180 -7.92 27.67 -3.54
N PHE A 181 -7.81 27.82 -2.24
CA PHE A 181 -8.33 28.98 -1.48
C PHE A 181 -7.18 29.87 -1.03
N ASN A 182 -7.20 31.12 -1.39
CA ASN A 182 -6.23 32.11 -0.93
C ASN A 182 -6.66 32.57 0.48
N LEU A 183 -5.88 32.18 1.49
CA LEU A 183 -6.13 32.60 2.88
C LEU A 183 -5.64 34.01 3.12
N ASN A 184 -4.55 34.39 2.45
CA ASN A 184 -4.00 35.73 2.40
C ASN A 184 -3.18 35.90 1.10
N GLU A 185 -2.41 36.99 1.00
CA GLU A 185 -1.59 37.28 -0.19
C GLU A 185 -0.50 36.24 -0.44
N SER A 186 -0.03 35.56 0.58
CA SER A 186 1.10 34.62 0.50
C SER A 186 0.74 33.15 0.75
N VAL A 187 -0.41 32.86 1.40
CA VAL A 187 -0.76 31.50 1.84
C VAL A 187 -2.03 31.03 1.16
N THR A 188 -1.99 29.81 0.67
CA THR A 188 -3.14 29.14 0.05
C THR A 188 -3.43 27.80 0.71
N LEU A 189 -4.72 27.44 0.77
CA LEU A 189 -5.20 26.10 1.11
C LEU A 189 -5.62 25.41 -0.18
N ASP A 190 -5.15 24.18 -0.39
CA ASP A 190 -5.41 23.39 -1.59
C ASP A 190 -6.11 22.09 -1.21
N VAL A 191 -7.23 21.77 -1.87
CA VAL A 191 -7.96 20.52 -1.66
C VAL A 191 -8.35 19.94 -3.02
N ALA A 192 -8.09 18.65 -3.22
CA ALA A 192 -8.50 17.97 -4.44
C ALA A 192 -8.92 16.53 -4.20
N TYR A 193 -9.72 16.05 -5.13
CA TYR A 193 -10.02 14.64 -5.32
C TYR A 193 -9.28 14.14 -6.56
N GLU A 194 -8.61 13.02 -6.41
CA GLU A 194 -7.83 12.37 -7.47
C GLU A 194 -8.33 10.95 -7.68
N GLY A 195 -8.41 10.51 -8.93
CA GLY A 195 -8.78 9.15 -9.31
C GLY A 195 -7.90 8.61 -10.41
N SER A 196 -7.69 7.30 -10.42
CA SER A 196 -6.99 6.60 -11.50
C SER A 196 -7.42 5.14 -11.61
N GLY A 197 -7.12 4.54 -12.77
CA GLY A 197 -7.37 3.13 -13.02
C GLY A 197 -8.82 2.76 -13.24
N SER A 198 -9.06 1.46 -13.37
CA SER A 198 -10.38 0.86 -13.56
C SER A 198 -10.41 -0.56 -12.98
N GLY A 199 -11.61 -1.06 -12.63
CA GLY A 199 -11.78 -2.38 -12.02
C GLY A 199 -11.03 -2.50 -10.70
N ASP A 200 -10.34 -3.62 -10.51
CA ASP A 200 -9.57 -3.92 -9.29
C ASP A 200 -8.39 -2.98 -9.03
N TRP A 201 -7.94 -2.27 -10.08
CA TRP A 201 -6.86 -1.28 -10.02
C TRP A 201 -7.34 0.15 -9.85
N ARG A 202 -8.62 0.32 -9.59
CA ARG A 202 -9.19 1.64 -9.29
C ARG A 202 -8.58 2.18 -8.01
N THR A 203 -8.06 3.41 -8.11
CA THR A 203 -7.49 4.14 -6.99
C THR A 203 -8.16 5.50 -6.94
N SER A 204 -8.57 5.94 -5.77
CA SER A 204 -9.12 7.28 -5.59
C SER A 204 -8.79 7.81 -4.19
N GLY A 205 -8.68 9.11 -4.06
CA GLY A 205 -8.32 9.72 -2.80
C GLY A 205 -8.51 11.21 -2.76
N VAL A 206 -8.26 11.74 -1.59
CA VAL A 206 -8.26 13.18 -1.33
C VAL A 206 -6.85 13.64 -0.99
N THR A 207 -6.54 14.83 -1.42
CA THR A 207 -5.31 15.53 -1.06
C THR A 207 -5.66 16.89 -0.47
N ALA A 208 -4.99 17.26 0.59
CA ALA A 208 -5.11 18.57 1.21
C ALA A 208 -3.72 19.13 1.53
N GLY A 209 -3.48 20.39 1.22
CA GLY A 209 -2.17 21.00 1.37
C GLY A 209 -2.20 22.50 1.61
N ILE A 210 -1.05 23.00 2.01
CA ILE A 210 -0.81 24.43 2.18
C ILE A 210 0.21 24.86 1.13
N GLY A 211 -0.06 25.97 0.47
CA GLY A 211 0.79 26.54 -0.55
C GLY A 211 1.29 27.94 -0.20
N LEU A 212 2.40 28.29 -0.81
CA LEU A 212 2.97 29.63 -0.79
C LEU A 212 2.88 30.24 -2.19
N LYS A 213 2.42 31.50 -2.26
CA LYS A 213 2.46 32.34 -3.46
C LYS A 213 3.71 33.25 -3.37
N PHE A 214 4.35 33.43 -4.48
CA PHE A 214 5.49 34.35 -4.67
C PHE A 214 5.50 34.88 -6.09
#